data_a1f9ae0686ea80115f5de95914ae5b2c
#
_entry.id   a1f9ae0686ea80115f5de95914ae5b2c
#
_cell.length_a   1.000
_cell.length_b   1.000
_cell.length_c   1.000
_cell.angle_alpha   90.00
_cell.angle_beta   90.00
_cell.angle_gamma   90.00
#
_symmetry.space_group_name_H-M   'P 1'
#
loop_
_entity.id
_entity.type
_entity.pdbx_description
1 polymer ?
#
loop_
_entity_poly.entity_id
_entity_poly.type
_entity_poly.pdbx_seq_one_letter_code
_entity_poly.pdbx_strand_id
1 'polypeptide(L)'
;MHHLRHVVLAAALLLGFGSCQKSGSGSEGDYTKLTGEVFTTTFSIQYNAQKDYSEAVDSTFHAFSHSLNPFDSTSLISAINRNESQLMDSMLREVFLQSVVISRHTGGSYDVTCAPLINLWGFGFEKKKTDSVTPEAIDSVRAFVGFDKIHLDGMRMIKEDPRMKMDFSSISKGYCSDLVARMLKRRGVTSYLVELGGEIAFEGTNSRGENWVIGVDKPIADPAGVINDFQVRVQLPRAAGGLATSGNYRNFKVVNGKKIAHTIDPHTGYPIQTDVLSATIIAPTCMLADGLATACMTRTAADVPALIQNFPGVEYMLILGDEKTGFRTVMSPGFERLVLPD
;
A
#
# COMPACT_ATOMS: atom_id res chain seq x y z
N MET A 1 25.57 -47.25 -5.24
CA MET A 1 24.89 -46.83 -6.48
C MET A 1 23.44 -46.54 -6.17
N HIS A 2 23.08 -45.32 -5.88
CA HIS A 2 21.70 -44.86 -5.84
C HIS A 2 21.63 -43.49 -6.49
N HIS A 3 21.03 -43.46 -7.68
CA HIS A 3 20.79 -42.26 -8.47
C HIS A 3 19.62 -41.48 -7.84
N LEU A 4 19.90 -40.34 -7.26
CA LEU A 4 18.88 -39.37 -6.82
C LEU A 4 18.50 -38.51 -8.04
N ARG A 5 17.34 -38.76 -8.64
CA ARG A 5 16.77 -37.95 -9.71
C ARG A 5 16.24 -36.63 -9.11
N HIS A 6 16.87 -35.53 -9.48
CA HIS A 6 16.35 -34.17 -9.21
C HIS A 6 15.20 -33.90 -10.18
N VAL A 7 14.00 -33.86 -9.64
CA VAL A 7 12.84 -33.33 -10.36
C VAL A 7 12.90 -31.80 -10.24
N VAL A 8 13.29 -31.15 -11.31
CA VAL A 8 13.17 -29.69 -11.45
C VAL A 8 11.71 -29.39 -11.78
N LEU A 9 10.97 -28.93 -10.79
CA LEU A 9 9.63 -28.38 -11.00
C LEU A 9 9.80 -26.95 -11.56
N ALA A 10 9.65 -26.81 -12.87
CA ALA A 10 9.52 -25.51 -13.52
C ALA A 10 8.13 -24.95 -13.15
N ALA A 11 8.09 -24.04 -12.18
CA ALA A 11 6.90 -23.24 -11.92
C ALA A 11 6.75 -22.24 -13.07
N ALA A 12 5.90 -22.57 -14.02
CA ALA A 12 5.40 -21.60 -15.01
C ALA A 12 4.57 -20.57 -14.24
N LEU A 13 5.09 -19.33 -14.12
CA LEU A 13 4.29 -18.18 -13.70
C LEU A 13 3.28 -17.91 -14.82
N LEU A 14 2.11 -18.52 -14.72
CA LEU A 14 0.91 -18.06 -15.41
C LEU A 14 0.56 -16.72 -14.76
N LEU A 15 0.72 -15.63 -15.50
CA LEU A 15 0.11 -14.34 -15.23
C LEU A 15 -1.41 -14.54 -15.36
N GLY A 16 -2.03 -15.02 -14.27
CA GLY A 16 -3.46 -15.13 -14.16
C GLY A 16 -4.05 -13.74 -13.95
N PHE A 17 -4.58 -13.14 -15.01
CA PHE A 17 -5.53 -12.05 -14.87
C PHE A 17 -6.76 -12.64 -14.20
N GLY A 18 -6.94 -12.34 -12.89
CA GLY A 18 -8.12 -12.73 -12.17
C GLY A 18 -9.32 -12.02 -12.76
N SER A 19 -10.30 -12.80 -13.27
CA SER A 19 -11.56 -12.22 -13.71
C SER A 19 -12.40 -11.85 -12.49
N CYS A 20 -13.11 -10.72 -12.55
CA CYS A 20 -14.11 -10.35 -11.57
C CYS A 20 -15.19 -11.44 -11.50
N GLN A 21 -15.34 -12.11 -10.37
CA GLN A 21 -16.42 -13.04 -10.13
C GLN A 21 -17.57 -12.34 -9.40
N LYS A 22 -18.77 -12.47 -9.94
CA LYS A 22 -20.01 -12.05 -9.30
C LYS A 22 -20.38 -13.07 -8.23
N SER A 23 -20.21 -12.76 -6.95
CA SER A 23 -20.77 -13.59 -5.89
C SER A 23 -22.28 -13.39 -5.84
N GLY A 24 -23.03 -14.50 -5.84
CA GLY A 24 -24.46 -14.61 -6.06
C GLY A 24 -25.32 -13.54 -5.38
N SER A 25 -26.37 -13.14 -6.09
CA SER A 25 -27.35 -12.11 -5.76
C SER A 25 -28.10 -12.42 -4.46
N GLY A 26 -27.70 -11.77 -3.37
CA GLY A 26 -28.59 -11.47 -2.28
C GLY A 26 -29.17 -10.07 -2.53
N SER A 27 -30.45 -9.96 -2.85
CA SER A 27 -31.12 -8.68 -3.05
C SER A 27 -31.44 -8.02 -1.70
N GLU A 28 -30.47 -7.31 -1.12
CA GLU A 28 -30.71 -6.28 -0.13
C GLU A 28 -30.35 -4.92 -0.75
N GLY A 29 -31.36 -4.23 -1.29
CA GLY A 29 -31.19 -2.92 -1.92
C GLY A 29 -30.51 -2.96 -3.30
N ASP A 30 -30.40 -1.81 -3.94
CA ASP A 30 -29.83 -1.62 -5.29
C ASP A 30 -28.29 -1.69 -5.31
N TYR A 31 -27.66 -2.60 -4.56
CA TYR A 31 -26.22 -2.73 -4.47
C TYR A 31 -25.68 -3.90 -5.28
N THR A 32 -24.53 -3.66 -5.93
CA THR A 32 -23.71 -4.72 -6.58
C THR A 32 -22.45 -4.95 -5.76
N LYS A 33 -22.04 -6.22 -5.65
CA LYS A 33 -20.76 -6.62 -5.05
C LYS A 33 -19.92 -7.37 -6.08
N LEU A 34 -18.68 -6.92 -6.27
CA LEU A 34 -17.66 -7.59 -7.08
C LEU A 34 -16.53 -8.05 -6.16
N THR A 35 -16.00 -9.24 -6.38
CA THR A 35 -14.85 -9.78 -5.66
C THR A 35 -13.93 -10.50 -6.61
N GLY A 36 -12.65 -10.56 -6.32
CA GLY A 36 -11.66 -11.27 -7.12
C GLY A 36 -10.26 -11.11 -6.58
N GLU A 37 -9.28 -11.45 -7.41
CA GLU A 37 -7.87 -11.33 -7.12
C GLU A 37 -7.19 -10.45 -8.18
N VAL A 38 -6.29 -9.55 -7.74
CA VAL A 38 -5.47 -8.70 -8.60
C VAL A 38 -4.19 -8.31 -7.85
N PHE A 39 -3.07 -8.12 -8.54
CA PHE A 39 -1.78 -7.72 -7.96
C PHE A 39 -1.33 -8.60 -6.77
N THR A 40 -1.57 -9.90 -6.85
CA THR A 40 -1.28 -10.89 -5.79
C THR A 40 -2.03 -10.67 -4.49
N THR A 41 -3.16 -9.96 -4.52
CA THR A 41 -4.05 -9.73 -3.38
C THR A 41 -5.52 -9.85 -3.80
N THR A 42 -6.43 -9.83 -2.83
CA THR A 42 -7.88 -9.84 -3.08
C THR A 42 -8.41 -8.42 -3.21
N PHE A 43 -9.57 -8.29 -3.87
CA PHE A 43 -10.38 -7.09 -3.83
C PHE A 43 -11.85 -7.39 -3.53
N SER A 44 -12.52 -6.42 -2.93
CA SER A 44 -13.96 -6.43 -2.69
C SER A 44 -14.52 -5.03 -2.97
N ILE A 45 -15.43 -4.91 -3.93
CA ILE A 45 -16.01 -3.64 -4.35
C ILE A 45 -17.52 -3.74 -4.19
N GLN A 46 -18.10 -2.85 -3.38
CA GLN A 46 -19.55 -2.73 -3.21
C GLN A 46 -19.97 -1.32 -3.61
N TYR A 47 -21.10 -1.21 -4.36
CA TYR A 47 -21.62 0.08 -4.81
C TYR A 47 -23.12 0.09 -5.04
N ASN A 48 -23.76 1.25 -4.91
CA ASN A 48 -25.22 1.45 -5.03
C ASN A 48 -25.68 1.60 -6.49
N ALA A 49 -25.50 0.58 -7.29
CA ALA A 49 -26.08 0.46 -8.64
C ALA A 49 -26.29 -1.01 -8.98
N GLN A 50 -27.38 -1.31 -9.71
CA GLN A 50 -27.63 -2.67 -10.23
C GLN A 50 -26.77 -3.01 -11.45
N LYS A 51 -26.27 -1.96 -12.15
CA LYS A 51 -25.44 -2.14 -13.34
C LYS A 51 -24.11 -2.75 -12.96
N ASP A 52 -23.73 -3.80 -13.67
CA ASP A 52 -22.43 -4.44 -13.58
C ASP A 52 -21.35 -3.54 -14.19
N TYR A 53 -20.33 -3.19 -13.39
CA TYR A 53 -19.17 -2.39 -13.81
C TYR A 53 -17.86 -3.20 -13.76
N SER A 54 -17.93 -4.55 -13.75
CA SER A 54 -16.75 -5.42 -13.69
C SER A 54 -15.73 -5.12 -14.80
N GLU A 55 -16.19 -5.01 -16.06
CA GLU A 55 -15.31 -4.64 -17.18
C GLU A 55 -14.61 -3.29 -16.99
N ALA A 56 -15.30 -2.32 -16.38
CA ALA A 56 -14.71 -1.01 -16.12
C ALA A 56 -13.71 -1.04 -14.95
N VAL A 57 -13.96 -1.90 -13.96
CA VAL A 57 -12.99 -2.18 -12.87
C VAL A 57 -11.75 -2.83 -13.45
N ASP A 58 -11.88 -3.88 -14.27
CA ASP A 58 -10.75 -4.57 -14.90
C ASP A 58 -9.94 -3.62 -15.78
N SER A 59 -10.62 -2.80 -16.60
CA SER A 59 -9.96 -1.75 -17.40
C SER A 59 -9.17 -0.77 -16.54
N THR A 60 -9.68 -0.42 -15.35
CA THR A 60 -8.98 0.47 -14.42
C THR A 60 -7.75 -0.22 -13.83
N PHE A 61 -7.84 -1.50 -13.45
CA PHE A 61 -6.71 -2.28 -12.96
C PHE A 61 -5.62 -2.46 -14.03
N HIS A 62 -6.01 -2.70 -15.29
CA HIS A 62 -5.06 -2.78 -16.41
C HIS A 62 -4.33 -1.47 -16.64
N ALA A 63 -5.05 -0.34 -16.66
CA ALA A 63 -4.44 0.98 -16.84
C ALA A 63 -3.47 1.30 -15.70
N PHE A 64 -3.86 1.03 -14.46
CA PHE A 64 -3.01 1.18 -13.28
C PHE A 64 -1.75 0.31 -13.38
N SER A 65 -1.89 -0.98 -13.71
CA SER A 65 -0.75 -1.90 -13.84
C SER A 65 0.24 -1.43 -14.90
N HIS A 66 -0.27 -1.02 -16.05
CA HIS A 66 0.57 -0.50 -17.13
C HIS A 66 1.37 0.75 -16.71
N SER A 67 0.81 1.59 -15.85
CA SER A 67 1.49 2.80 -15.35
C SER A 67 2.47 2.52 -14.20
N LEU A 68 2.02 1.85 -13.14
CA LEU A 68 2.62 1.91 -11.80
C LEU A 68 3.17 0.58 -11.27
N ASN A 69 2.96 -0.55 -11.95
CA ASN A 69 3.39 -1.85 -11.45
C ASN A 69 4.89 -2.11 -11.70
N PRO A 70 5.79 -2.04 -10.68
CA PRO A 70 7.22 -2.26 -10.87
C PRO A 70 7.58 -3.74 -11.11
N PHE A 71 6.63 -4.67 -10.86
CA PHE A 71 6.81 -6.11 -11.11
C PHE A 71 6.46 -6.50 -12.55
N ASP A 72 5.79 -5.61 -13.30
CA ASP A 72 5.55 -5.76 -14.73
C ASP A 72 6.67 -5.06 -15.52
N SER A 73 7.49 -5.84 -16.23
CA SER A 73 8.60 -5.30 -17.01
C SER A 73 8.16 -4.39 -18.17
N THR A 74 6.89 -4.46 -18.58
CA THR A 74 6.31 -3.65 -19.67
C THR A 74 5.68 -2.34 -19.17
N SER A 75 5.57 -2.16 -17.85
CA SER A 75 4.99 -0.97 -17.26
C SER A 75 5.84 0.28 -17.48
N LEU A 76 5.18 1.44 -17.42
CA LEU A 76 5.84 2.74 -17.60
C LEU A 76 6.89 3.00 -16.52
N ILE A 77 6.57 2.70 -15.25
CA ILE A 77 7.53 2.84 -14.15
C ILE A 77 8.76 1.94 -14.35
N SER A 78 8.58 0.73 -14.88
CA SER A 78 9.70 -0.18 -15.18
C SER A 78 10.59 0.37 -16.29
N ALA A 79 10.01 0.95 -17.35
CA ALA A 79 10.76 1.60 -18.42
C ALA A 79 11.56 2.82 -17.90
N ILE A 80 10.96 3.65 -17.01
CA ILE A 80 11.64 4.78 -16.38
C ILE A 80 12.77 4.28 -15.47
N ASN A 81 12.53 3.24 -14.69
CA ASN A 81 13.55 2.64 -13.82
C ASN A 81 14.76 2.09 -14.60
N ARG A 82 14.56 1.60 -15.83
CA ARG A 82 15.62 1.13 -16.74
C ARG A 82 16.22 2.23 -17.62
N ASN A 83 15.77 3.48 -17.50
CA ASN A 83 16.17 4.63 -18.33
C ASN A 83 15.79 4.50 -19.83
N GLU A 84 14.80 3.68 -20.14
CA GLU A 84 14.25 3.52 -21.49
C GLU A 84 13.23 4.61 -21.84
N SER A 85 12.67 5.24 -20.81
CA SER A 85 11.76 6.40 -20.92
C SER A 85 12.04 7.42 -19.81
N GLN A 86 11.63 8.65 -20.04
CA GLN A 86 11.52 9.70 -19.03
C GLN A 86 10.06 10.20 -18.94
N LEU A 87 9.19 9.77 -19.85
CA LEU A 87 7.82 10.25 -19.94
C LEU A 87 6.94 9.52 -18.90
N MET A 88 6.21 10.31 -18.13
CA MET A 88 5.16 9.87 -17.24
C MET A 88 3.80 9.98 -17.91
N ASP A 89 2.85 9.18 -17.46
CA ASP A 89 1.43 9.50 -17.64
C ASP A 89 0.89 10.33 -16.45
N SER A 90 -0.40 10.65 -16.49
CA SER A 90 -1.04 11.44 -15.44
C SER A 90 -1.10 10.68 -14.11
N MET A 91 -1.24 9.35 -14.12
CA MET A 91 -1.31 8.51 -12.92
C MET A 91 0.03 8.49 -12.20
N LEU A 92 1.10 8.18 -12.92
CA LEU A 92 2.44 8.16 -12.34
C LEU A 92 2.86 9.54 -11.80
N ARG A 93 2.51 10.61 -12.52
CA ARG A 93 2.78 11.99 -12.08
C ARG A 93 2.01 12.34 -10.80
N GLU A 94 0.72 11.97 -10.70
CA GLU A 94 -0.11 12.22 -9.51
C GLU A 94 0.47 11.52 -8.28
N VAL A 95 0.80 10.23 -8.40
CA VAL A 95 1.39 9.45 -7.29
C VAL A 95 2.77 9.99 -6.89
N PHE A 96 3.62 10.33 -7.86
CA PHE A 96 4.93 10.92 -7.57
C PHE A 96 4.82 12.23 -6.80
N LEU A 97 3.95 13.14 -7.23
CA LEU A 97 3.76 14.43 -6.55
C LEU A 97 3.26 14.25 -5.12
N GLN A 98 2.31 13.33 -4.89
CA GLN A 98 1.84 13.03 -3.53
C GLN A 98 2.96 12.43 -2.68
N SER A 99 3.77 11.53 -3.24
CA SER A 99 4.92 10.95 -2.56
C SER A 99 5.93 12.01 -2.14
N VAL A 100 6.23 12.97 -3.01
CA VAL A 100 7.14 14.10 -2.69
C VAL A 100 6.59 14.95 -1.54
N VAL A 101 5.28 15.19 -1.48
CA VAL A 101 4.66 15.91 -0.36
C VAL A 101 4.90 15.17 0.95
N ILE A 102 4.64 13.85 0.99
CA ILE A 102 4.86 13.03 2.18
C ILE A 102 6.35 12.99 2.52
N SER A 103 7.25 12.81 1.54
CA SER A 103 8.70 12.77 1.75
C SER A 103 9.21 14.05 2.41
N ARG A 104 8.74 15.21 1.97
CA ARG A 104 9.11 16.51 2.56
C ARG A 104 8.72 16.63 4.03
N HIS A 105 7.48 16.23 4.37
CA HIS A 105 6.98 16.31 5.75
C HIS A 105 7.58 15.23 6.67
N THR A 106 8.14 14.17 6.10
CA THR A 106 8.90 13.17 6.85
C THR A 106 10.40 13.44 6.88
N GLY A 107 10.87 14.54 6.26
CA GLY A 107 12.29 14.82 6.13
C GLY A 107 13.05 13.74 5.36
N GLY A 108 12.36 13.04 4.44
CA GLY A 108 12.92 11.97 3.60
C GLY A 108 12.93 10.58 4.23
N SER A 109 12.41 10.37 5.44
CA SER A 109 12.32 9.01 5.99
C SER A 109 11.28 8.13 5.29
N TYR A 110 10.27 8.73 4.66
CA TYR A 110 9.46 8.11 3.62
C TYR A 110 10.00 8.57 2.26
N ASP A 111 10.46 7.66 1.42
CA ASP A 111 11.04 7.99 0.12
C ASP A 111 10.82 6.87 -0.91
N VAL A 112 10.10 7.19 -1.98
CA VAL A 112 9.83 6.22 -3.07
C VAL A 112 11.06 5.90 -3.91
N THR A 113 12.15 6.66 -3.78
CA THR A 113 13.44 6.37 -4.42
C THR A 113 14.28 5.35 -3.64
N CYS A 114 13.77 4.86 -2.49
CA CYS A 114 14.43 3.87 -1.65
C CYS A 114 14.48 2.46 -2.29
N ALA A 115 13.88 2.27 -3.47
CA ALA A 115 13.83 0.98 -4.17
C ALA A 115 15.18 0.25 -4.29
N PRO A 116 16.32 0.90 -4.61
CA PRO A 116 17.61 0.23 -4.66
C PRO A 116 18.07 -0.35 -3.33
N LEU A 117 17.78 0.33 -2.21
CA LEU A 117 18.06 -0.18 -0.86
C LEU A 117 17.13 -1.34 -0.50
N ILE A 118 15.84 -1.22 -0.82
CA ILE A 118 14.83 -2.28 -0.61
C ILE A 118 15.22 -3.54 -1.41
N ASN A 119 15.68 -3.37 -2.66
CA ASN A 119 16.23 -4.45 -3.49
C ASN A 119 17.49 -5.07 -2.88
N LEU A 120 18.41 -4.26 -2.34
CA LEU A 120 19.63 -4.72 -1.68
C LEU A 120 19.32 -5.62 -0.47
N TRP A 121 18.31 -5.28 0.32
CA TRP A 121 17.83 -6.09 1.44
C TRP A 121 16.94 -7.28 0.98
N GLY A 122 16.64 -7.37 -0.34
CA GLY A 122 15.89 -8.47 -0.95
C GLY A 122 14.39 -8.43 -0.71
N PHE A 123 13.83 -7.26 -0.38
CA PHE A 123 12.38 -7.04 -0.25
C PHE A 123 11.73 -6.46 -1.51
N GLY A 124 12.53 -5.95 -2.44
CA GLY A 124 12.04 -5.25 -3.62
C GLY A 124 11.71 -6.15 -4.81
N PHE A 125 11.44 -5.51 -5.95
CA PHE A 125 11.05 -6.17 -7.20
C PHE A 125 12.22 -6.78 -7.99
N GLU A 126 13.48 -6.45 -7.65
CA GLU A 126 14.66 -7.09 -8.26
C GLU A 126 15.06 -8.35 -7.49
N LYS A 127 14.97 -9.51 -8.16
CA LYS A 127 15.36 -10.80 -7.58
C LYS A 127 16.89 -10.99 -7.60
N LYS A 128 17.66 -10.11 -6.98
CA LYS A 128 19.08 -10.34 -6.74
C LYS A 128 19.28 -11.12 -5.45
N LYS A 129 19.94 -12.28 -5.52
CA LYS A 129 20.48 -12.93 -4.32
C LYS A 129 21.67 -12.10 -3.86
N THR A 130 21.51 -11.35 -2.80
CA THR A 130 22.63 -10.76 -2.08
C THR A 130 23.00 -11.73 -0.96
N ASP A 131 24.15 -12.38 -1.05
CA ASP A 131 24.61 -13.33 -0.04
C ASP A 131 24.97 -12.63 1.29
N SER A 132 25.23 -11.32 1.25
CA SER A 132 25.38 -10.46 2.44
C SER A 132 25.16 -8.99 2.10
N VAL A 133 24.48 -8.27 2.96
CA VAL A 133 24.37 -6.80 2.90
C VAL A 133 25.52 -6.23 3.72
N THR A 134 26.52 -5.60 3.07
CA THR A 134 27.66 -4.99 3.75
C THR A 134 27.49 -3.47 3.88
N PRO A 135 28.15 -2.82 4.86
CA PRO A 135 28.11 -1.37 5.01
C PRO A 135 28.54 -0.63 3.73
N GLU A 136 29.55 -1.12 3.03
CA GLU A 136 30.05 -0.53 1.79
C GLU A 136 29.02 -0.61 0.65
N ALA A 137 28.29 -1.74 0.57
CA ALA A 137 27.19 -1.88 -0.39
C ALA A 137 26.05 -0.91 -0.09
N ILE A 138 25.69 -0.74 1.19
CA ILE A 138 24.69 0.22 1.64
C ILE A 138 25.10 1.65 1.27
N ASP A 139 26.33 2.07 1.61
CA ASP A 139 26.84 3.42 1.34
C ASP A 139 26.90 3.71 -0.17
N SER A 140 27.32 2.73 -0.97
CA SER A 140 27.31 2.85 -2.43
C SER A 140 25.90 3.09 -3.01
N VAL A 141 24.88 2.41 -2.46
CA VAL A 141 23.48 2.54 -2.93
C VAL A 141 22.85 3.84 -2.43
N ARG A 142 23.10 4.23 -1.18
CA ARG A 142 22.60 5.49 -0.58
C ARG A 142 22.97 6.72 -1.38
N ALA A 143 24.15 6.72 -2.03
CA ALA A 143 24.64 7.85 -2.81
C ALA A 143 23.64 8.34 -3.90
N PHE A 144 22.80 7.44 -4.42
CA PHE A 144 21.82 7.75 -5.46
C PHE A 144 20.36 7.49 -5.02
N VAL A 145 20.09 7.53 -3.71
CA VAL A 145 18.74 7.56 -3.14
C VAL A 145 18.45 8.98 -2.65
N GLY A 146 17.21 9.46 -2.80
CA GLY A 146 16.76 10.77 -2.37
C GLY A 146 15.70 11.34 -3.33
N PHE A 147 14.50 11.62 -2.82
CA PHE A 147 13.40 12.16 -3.62
C PHE A 147 13.70 13.54 -4.23
N ASP A 148 14.59 14.30 -3.60
CA ASP A 148 15.06 15.62 -4.02
C ASP A 148 16.00 15.57 -5.24
N LYS A 149 16.52 14.38 -5.59
CA LYS A 149 17.35 14.12 -6.77
C LYS A 149 16.53 13.77 -8.02
N ILE A 150 15.20 13.90 -7.94
CA ILE A 150 14.30 13.73 -9.09
C ILE A 150 13.63 15.05 -9.40
N HIS A 151 13.76 15.49 -10.64
CA HIS A 151 13.19 16.75 -11.11
C HIS A 151 12.12 16.47 -12.16
N LEU A 152 11.06 17.28 -12.16
CA LEU A 152 10.01 17.21 -13.17
C LEU A 152 10.14 18.38 -14.15
N ASP A 153 10.14 18.05 -15.45
CA ASP A 153 9.96 19.01 -16.56
C ASP A 153 8.68 18.60 -17.32
N GLY A 154 7.57 19.22 -16.97
CA GLY A 154 6.24 18.86 -17.47
C GLY A 154 5.86 17.42 -17.13
N MET A 155 5.82 16.56 -18.14
CA MET A 155 5.56 15.11 -18.02
C MET A 155 6.85 14.28 -18.04
N ARG A 156 8.02 14.91 -18.01
CA ARG A 156 9.30 14.21 -17.98
C ARG A 156 9.80 14.13 -16.54
N MET A 157 10.27 12.95 -16.17
CA MET A 157 10.94 12.66 -14.91
C MET A 157 12.45 12.55 -15.17
N ILE A 158 13.22 13.44 -14.58
CA ILE A 158 14.67 13.55 -14.78
C ILE A 158 15.34 13.11 -13.48
N LYS A 159 16.11 12.03 -13.55
CA LYS A 159 16.93 11.51 -12.46
C LYS A 159 18.33 12.10 -12.52
N GLU A 160 18.86 12.59 -11.40
CA GLU A 160 20.24 13.07 -11.31
C GLU A 160 21.27 11.95 -11.51
N ASP A 161 20.90 10.72 -11.11
CA ASP A 161 21.74 9.54 -11.30
C ASP A 161 20.92 8.44 -12.02
N PRO A 162 21.42 7.85 -13.14
CA PRO A 162 20.69 6.82 -13.87
C PRO A 162 20.47 5.52 -13.07
N ARG A 163 21.20 5.31 -11.96
CA ARG A 163 21.01 4.15 -11.07
C ARG A 163 19.79 4.28 -10.16
N MET A 164 19.23 5.50 -10.02
CA MET A 164 18.01 5.72 -9.24
C MET A 164 16.86 4.87 -9.75
N LYS A 165 16.11 4.29 -8.84
CA LYS A 165 14.88 3.52 -9.11
C LYS A 165 13.82 3.91 -8.10
N MET A 166 12.58 3.88 -8.55
CA MET A 166 11.41 4.19 -7.74
C MET A 166 10.54 2.97 -7.55
N ASP A 167 9.93 2.89 -6.37
CA ASP A 167 8.90 1.93 -6.02
C ASP A 167 7.76 2.66 -5.30
N PHE A 168 6.58 2.61 -5.88
CA PHE A 168 5.38 3.25 -5.33
C PHE A 168 4.49 2.27 -4.56
N SER A 169 4.96 1.06 -4.24
CA SER A 169 4.16 0.04 -3.54
C SER A 169 3.62 0.50 -2.18
N SER A 170 4.22 1.53 -1.60
CA SER A 170 3.82 2.15 -0.32
C SER A 170 2.65 3.14 -0.41
N ILE A 171 2.09 3.38 -1.60
CA ILE A 171 1.06 4.40 -1.84
C ILE A 171 0.13 4.03 -3.01
N SER A 172 0.57 3.12 -3.86
CA SER A 172 -0.10 2.88 -5.14
C SER A 172 -1.35 2.02 -5.02
N LYS A 173 -1.46 1.14 -4.01
CA LYS A 173 -2.71 0.37 -3.81
C LYS A 173 -3.85 1.29 -3.39
N GLY A 174 -3.60 2.21 -2.46
CA GLY A 174 -4.55 3.26 -2.10
C GLY A 174 -4.96 4.11 -3.31
N TYR A 175 -4.00 4.46 -4.17
CA TYR A 175 -4.31 5.16 -5.41
C TYR A 175 -5.18 4.33 -6.37
N CYS A 176 -4.92 3.03 -6.51
CA CYS A 176 -5.75 2.15 -7.32
C CYS A 176 -7.20 2.09 -6.81
N SER A 177 -7.41 2.01 -5.49
CA SER A 177 -8.73 2.09 -4.87
C SER A 177 -9.42 3.43 -5.18
N ASP A 178 -8.70 4.55 -5.12
CA ASP A 178 -9.21 5.87 -5.51
C ASP A 178 -9.56 5.94 -7.01
N LEU A 179 -8.80 5.31 -7.90
CA LEU A 179 -9.10 5.27 -9.34
C LEU A 179 -10.41 4.55 -9.62
N VAL A 180 -10.64 3.40 -8.97
CA VAL A 180 -11.91 2.67 -9.06
C VAL A 180 -13.06 3.51 -8.49
N ALA A 181 -12.89 4.14 -7.33
CA ALA A 181 -13.86 5.04 -6.73
C ALA A 181 -14.22 6.21 -7.68
N ARG A 182 -13.23 6.86 -8.26
CA ARG A 182 -13.42 7.93 -9.27
C ARG A 182 -14.15 7.41 -10.52
N MET A 183 -13.87 6.18 -10.95
CA MET A 183 -14.56 5.54 -12.07
C MET A 183 -16.05 5.32 -11.77
N LEU A 184 -16.37 4.83 -10.56
CA LEU A 184 -17.75 4.63 -10.09
C LEU A 184 -18.49 5.97 -9.98
N LYS A 185 -17.89 6.99 -9.38
CA LYS A 185 -18.47 8.35 -9.28
C LYS A 185 -18.81 8.96 -10.64
N ARG A 186 -17.93 8.83 -11.64
CA ARG A 186 -18.20 9.30 -13.00
C ARG A 186 -19.39 8.59 -13.67
N ARG A 187 -19.81 7.44 -13.12
CA ARG A 187 -20.99 6.67 -13.56
C ARG A 187 -22.24 6.91 -12.72
N GLY A 188 -22.21 7.90 -11.82
CA GLY A 188 -23.34 8.29 -10.99
C GLY A 188 -23.50 7.48 -9.69
N VAL A 189 -22.54 6.62 -9.35
CA VAL A 189 -22.51 5.93 -8.04
C VAL A 189 -22.22 6.94 -6.95
N THR A 190 -23.03 6.92 -5.88
CA THR A 190 -22.94 7.87 -4.74
C THR A 190 -22.62 7.18 -3.41
N SER A 191 -22.68 5.83 -3.38
CA SER A 191 -22.29 5.05 -2.21
C SER A 191 -21.47 3.85 -2.67
N TYR A 192 -20.25 3.72 -2.13
CA TYR A 192 -19.35 2.63 -2.46
C TYR A 192 -18.36 2.34 -1.33
N LEU A 193 -17.89 1.10 -1.33
CA LEU A 193 -16.72 0.63 -0.59
C LEU A 193 -15.84 -0.13 -1.58
N VAL A 194 -14.66 0.40 -1.88
CA VAL A 194 -13.65 -0.20 -2.75
C VAL A 194 -12.48 -0.63 -1.89
N GLU A 195 -12.34 -1.92 -1.67
CA GLU A 195 -11.25 -2.52 -0.90
C GLU A 195 -10.31 -3.26 -1.85
N LEU A 196 -9.01 -3.02 -1.73
CA LEU A 196 -7.94 -3.66 -2.48
C LEU A 196 -6.77 -3.98 -1.56
N GLY A 197 -6.70 -5.23 -1.08
CA GLY A 197 -5.61 -5.72 -0.24
C GLY A 197 -5.49 -5.01 1.11
N GLY A 198 -6.60 -4.47 1.63
CA GLY A 198 -6.68 -3.72 2.88
C GLY A 198 -6.76 -2.21 2.72
N GLU A 199 -6.46 -1.66 1.55
CA GLU A 199 -6.61 -0.24 1.23
C GLU A 199 -8.03 0.03 0.74
N ILE A 200 -8.76 0.93 1.41
CA ILE A 200 -10.19 1.15 1.25
C ILE A 200 -10.48 2.58 0.82
N ALA A 201 -11.11 2.76 -0.34
CA ALA A 201 -11.77 4.01 -0.71
C ALA A 201 -13.28 3.89 -0.49
N PHE A 202 -13.90 4.88 0.14
CA PHE A 202 -15.29 4.80 0.55
C PHE A 202 -16.05 6.11 0.39
N GLU A 203 -17.38 6.03 0.25
CA GLU A 203 -18.33 7.13 0.32
C GLU A 203 -19.73 6.58 0.63
N GLY A 204 -20.58 7.39 1.28
CA GLY A 204 -21.99 7.08 1.49
C GLY A 204 -22.25 6.01 2.54
N THR A 205 -23.17 5.08 2.24
CA THR A 205 -23.68 4.07 3.17
C THR A 205 -23.62 2.67 2.58
N ASN A 206 -23.85 1.65 3.41
CA ASN A 206 -24.06 0.28 2.96
C ASN A 206 -25.48 0.06 2.44
N SER A 207 -25.80 -1.15 2.01
CA SER A 207 -27.14 -1.52 1.47
C SER A 207 -28.30 -1.39 2.47
N ARG A 208 -28.00 -1.27 3.75
CA ARG A 208 -29.00 -1.01 4.82
C ARG A 208 -29.18 0.47 5.13
N GLY A 209 -28.47 1.39 4.45
CA GLY A 209 -28.47 2.81 4.72
C GLY A 209 -27.65 3.21 5.95
N GLU A 210 -26.85 2.29 6.49
CA GLU A 210 -25.95 2.50 7.63
C GLU A 210 -24.57 2.92 7.14
N ASN A 211 -23.79 3.53 8.03
CA ASN A 211 -22.38 3.81 7.74
C ASN A 211 -21.61 2.50 7.54
N TRP A 212 -20.59 2.52 6.68
CA TRP A 212 -19.66 1.42 6.53
C TRP A 212 -18.93 1.13 7.84
N VAL A 213 -18.74 -0.15 8.18
CA VAL A 213 -17.98 -0.57 9.36
C VAL A 213 -16.86 -1.49 8.91
N ILE A 214 -15.64 -1.18 9.34
CA ILE A 214 -14.43 -1.91 8.99
C ILE A 214 -13.78 -2.46 10.27
N GLY A 215 -13.35 -3.72 10.24
CA GLY A 215 -12.49 -4.30 11.26
C GLY A 215 -11.02 -3.96 10.98
N VAL A 216 -10.28 -3.52 11.98
CA VAL A 216 -8.83 -3.40 11.93
C VAL A 216 -8.24 -4.58 12.68
N ASP A 217 -7.45 -5.41 11.99
CA ASP A 217 -6.87 -6.65 12.52
C ASP A 217 -5.87 -6.39 13.63
N LYS A 218 -5.79 -7.31 14.59
CA LYS A 218 -4.65 -7.37 15.51
C LYS A 218 -3.36 -7.68 14.77
N PRO A 219 -2.21 -7.11 15.16
CA PRO A 219 -0.93 -7.32 14.50
C PRO A 219 -0.29 -8.66 14.93
N ILE A 220 -1.06 -9.75 14.82
CA ILE A 220 -0.60 -11.11 15.06
C ILE A 220 -0.17 -11.78 13.75
N ALA A 221 0.84 -12.65 13.85
CA ALA A 221 1.28 -13.42 12.70
C ALA A 221 0.23 -14.48 12.36
N ASP A 222 -0.59 -14.21 11.35
CA ASP A 222 -1.55 -15.16 10.78
C ASP A 222 -1.22 -15.44 9.31
N PRO A 223 -0.30 -16.38 9.02
CA PRO A 223 0.06 -16.72 7.64
C PRO A 223 -1.07 -17.31 6.82
N ALA A 224 -2.11 -17.83 7.48
CA ALA A 224 -3.25 -18.48 6.81
C ALA A 224 -4.43 -17.52 6.60
N GLY A 225 -4.43 -16.32 7.20
CA GLY A 225 -5.52 -15.33 7.10
C GLY A 225 -6.85 -15.84 7.67
N VAL A 226 -6.81 -16.77 8.65
CA VAL A 226 -7.98 -17.46 9.19
C VAL A 226 -8.49 -16.81 10.47
N ILE A 227 -7.65 -16.02 11.16
CA ILE A 227 -7.97 -15.42 12.45
C ILE A 227 -8.68 -14.10 12.21
N ASN A 228 -10.01 -14.07 12.36
CA ASN A 228 -10.83 -12.85 12.40
C ASN A 228 -10.81 -12.25 13.81
N ASP A 229 -9.66 -11.79 14.28
CA ASP A 229 -9.50 -11.14 15.58
C ASP A 229 -9.18 -9.65 15.36
N PHE A 230 -10.22 -8.83 15.46
CA PHE A 230 -10.10 -7.39 15.27
C PHE A 230 -9.57 -6.72 16.54
N GLN A 231 -8.67 -5.76 16.35
CA GLN A 231 -8.25 -4.86 17.43
C GLN A 231 -9.36 -3.89 17.77
N VAL A 232 -9.99 -3.34 16.73
CA VAL A 232 -11.14 -2.43 16.84
C VAL A 232 -12.04 -2.58 15.62
N ARG A 233 -13.32 -2.13 15.77
CA ARG A 233 -14.24 -1.88 14.66
C ARG A 233 -14.41 -0.38 14.48
N VAL A 234 -14.29 0.10 13.27
CA VAL A 234 -14.34 1.51 12.92
C VAL A 234 -15.54 1.79 12.05
N GLN A 235 -16.39 2.74 12.46
CA GLN A 235 -17.51 3.25 11.68
C GLN A 235 -17.02 4.41 10.81
N LEU A 236 -16.99 4.22 9.49
CA LEU A 236 -16.51 5.23 8.56
C LEU A 236 -17.51 6.39 8.40
N PRO A 237 -17.05 7.62 8.18
CA PRO A 237 -17.94 8.75 7.88
C PRO A 237 -18.61 8.53 6.50
N ARG A 238 -19.75 9.22 6.27
CA ARG A 238 -20.45 9.16 4.97
C ARG A 238 -19.74 9.98 3.89
N ALA A 239 -18.95 10.97 4.26
CA ALA A 239 -18.14 11.73 3.33
C ALA A 239 -17.10 10.83 2.68
N ALA A 240 -16.75 11.14 1.44
CA ALA A 240 -15.69 10.43 0.72
C ALA A 240 -14.37 10.46 1.51
N GLY A 241 -13.67 9.34 1.53
CA GLY A 241 -12.39 9.18 2.20
C GLY A 241 -11.70 7.88 1.85
N GLY A 242 -10.56 7.69 2.48
CA GLY A 242 -9.78 6.47 2.40
C GLY A 242 -9.31 5.99 3.76
N LEU A 243 -9.15 4.68 3.89
CA LEU A 243 -8.54 4.02 5.03
C LEU A 243 -7.46 3.08 4.51
N ALA A 244 -6.29 3.09 5.14
CA ALA A 244 -5.22 2.14 4.85
C ALA A 244 -4.47 1.76 6.13
N THR A 245 -3.90 0.56 6.13
CA THR A 245 -3.13 0.03 7.26
C THR A 245 -1.79 -0.51 6.78
N SER A 246 -0.70 0.02 7.32
CA SER A 246 0.65 -0.52 7.18
C SER A 246 1.10 -1.23 8.46
N GLY A 247 1.85 -2.32 8.32
CA GLY A 247 2.36 -3.07 9.48
C GLY A 247 3.60 -3.89 9.17
N ASN A 248 4.49 -4.04 10.16
CA ASN A 248 5.74 -4.77 10.06
C ASN A 248 5.63 -6.25 10.47
N TYR A 249 4.42 -6.71 10.84
CA TYR A 249 4.21 -8.06 11.36
C TYR A 249 3.98 -9.13 10.27
N ARG A 250 3.57 -8.73 9.05
CA ARG A 250 3.32 -9.63 7.91
C ARG A 250 4.55 -9.81 7.02
N ASN A 251 5.29 -8.73 6.76
CA ASN A 251 6.42 -8.71 5.84
C ASN A 251 7.74 -8.50 6.60
N PHE A 252 8.37 -9.58 7.02
CA PHE A 252 9.68 -9.55 7.67
C PHE A 252 10.54 -10.72 7.18
N LYS A 253 11.85 -10.60 7.35
CA LYS A 253 12.81 -11.69 7.20
C LYS A 253 13.50 -11.95 8.53
N VAL A 254 13.92 -13.19 8.75
CA VAL A 254 14.77 -13.51 9.88
C VAL A 254 16.21 -13.64 9.37
N VAL A 255 17.07 -12.72 9.80
CA VAL A 255 18.50 -12.73 9.47
C VAL A 255 19.28 -12.80 10.78
N ASN A 256 20.12 -13.82 10.91
CA ASN A 256 20.91 -14.06 12.12
C ASN A 256 20.04 -14.08 13.42
N GLY A 257 18.85 -14.68 13.35
CA GLY A 257 17.92 -14.78 14.48
C GLY A 257 17.16 -13.50 14.85
N LYS A 258 17.36 -12.39 14.11
CA LYS A 258 16.64 -11.12 14.30
C LYS A 258 15.58 -10.93 13.21
N LYS A 259 14.38 -10.53 13.60
CA LYS A 259 13.35 -10.08 12.65
C LYS A 259 13.79 -8.74 12.04
N ILE A 260 13.79 -8.67 10.72
CA ILE A 260 14.13 -7.48 9.93
C ILE A 260 12.87 -7.06 9.17
N ALA A 261 12.38 -5.85 9.42
CA ALA A 261 11.25 -5.27 8.70
C ALA A 261 11.64 -4.90 7.26
N HIS A 262 10.66 -4.88 6.37
CA HIS A 262 10.86 -4.49 4.98
C HIS A 262 10.98 -2.97 4.78
N THR A 263 10.63 -2.17 5.79
CA THR A 263 10.76 -0.70 5.78
C THR A 263 12.21 -0.33 6.03
N ILE A 264 12.85 0.28 5.04
CA ILE A 264 14.25 0.69 5.07
C ILE A 264 14.32 2.21 5.26
N ASP A 265 15.19 2.67 6.16
CA ASP A 265 15.49 4.10 6.34
C ASP A 265 16.41 4.58 5.19
N PRO A 266 15.97 5.53 4.36
CA PRO A 266 16.79 6.05 3.26
C PRO A 266 18.07 6.76 3.72
N HIS A 267 18.06 7.33 4.94
CA HIS A 267 19.21 8.08 5.48
C HIS A 267 20.32 7.15 5.96
N THR A 268 19.96 6.05 6.60
CA THR A 268 20.95 5.09 7.12
C THR A 268 21.19 3.93 6.17
N GLY A 269 20.19 3.59 5.32
CA GLY A 269 20.19 2.42 4.46
C GLY A 269 19.87 1.10 5.19
N TYR A 270 19.57 1.17 6.49
CA TYR A 270 19.23 0.01 7.31
C TYR A 270 17.72 -0.12 7.55
N PRO A 271 17.23 -1.34 7.87
CA PRO A 271 15.85 -1.54 8.31
C PRO A 271 15.51 -0.69 9.53
N ILE A 272 14.36 -0.01 9.48
CA ILE A 272 13.89 0.85 10.55
C ILE A 272 13.54 0.01 11.78
N GLN A 273 13.93 0.53 12.94
CA GLN A 273 13.49 0.04 14.25
C GLN A 273 12.56 1.08 14.87
N THR A 274 11.31 0.74 15.04
CA THR A 274 10.27 1.59 15.63
C THR A 274 9.46 0.80 16.65
N ASP A 275 8.80 1.49 17.57
CA ASP A 275 7.83 0.93 18.50
C ASP A 275 6.44 0.75 17.86
N VAL A 276 6.22 1.27 16.64
CA VAL A 276 4.98 1.12 15.89
C VAL A 276 4.95 -0.22 15.16
N LEU A 277 4.02 -1.10 15.54
CA LEU A 277 3.78 -2.38 14.87
C LEU A 277 2.86 -2.25 13.67
N SER A 278 1.86 -1.37 13.78
CA SER A 278 0.87 -1.10 12.76
C SER A 278 0.37 0.33 12.87
N ALA A 279 0.11 0.94 11.72
CA ALA A 279 -0.49 2.28 11.60
C ALA A 279 -1.69 2.20 10.66
N THR A 280 -2.88 2.56 11.18
CA THR A 280 -4.11 2.71 10.40
C THR A 280 -4.42 4.19 10.27
N ILE A 281 -4.60 4.64 9.03
CA ILE A 281 -4.86 6.04 8.69
C ILE A 281 -6.22 6.15 8.02
N ILE A 282 -7.00 7.17 8.42
CA ILE A 282 -8.16 7.65 7.68
C ILE A 282 -7.80 9.02 7.12
N ALA A 283 -8.03 9.25 5.84
CA ALA A 283 -7.63 10.46 5.12
C ALA A 283 -8.68 10.85 4.06
N PRO A 284 -8.61 12.06 3.48
CA PRO A 284 -9.50 12.48 2.38
C PRO A 284 -9.43 11.60 1.12
N THR A 285 -8.32 10.88 0.89
CA THR A 285 -8.15 9.91 -0.20
C THR A 285 -7.44 8.66 0.29
N CYS A 286 -7.69 7.53 -0.35
CA CYS A 286 -7.04 6.27 0.01
C CYS A 286 -5.54 6.31 -0.34
N MET A 287 -5.14 6.99 -1.41
CA MET A 287 -3.74 7.24 -1.76
C MET A 287 -3.00 7.94 -0.61
N LEU A 288 -3.59 8.99 -0.04
CA LEU A 288 -2.96 9.71 1.09
C LEU A 288 -2.91 8.84 2.33
N ALA A 289 -3.98 8.08 2.62
CA ALA A 289 -4.02 7.15 3.75
C ALA A 289 -2.91 6.10 3.66
N ASP A 290 -2.73 5.46 2.50
CA ASP A 290 -1.73 4.42 2.24
C ASP A 290 -0.29 4.97 2.41
N GLY A 291 0.03 6.09 1.76
CA GLY A 291 1.33 6.74 1.90
C GLY A 291 1.65 7.16 3.33
N LEU A 292 0.67 7.74 4.06
CA LEU A 292 0.86 8.15 5.45
C LEU A 292 0.93 6.97 6.41
N ALA A 293 0.19 5.89 6.16
CA ALA A 293 0.31 4.66 6.95
C ALA A 293 1.76 4.14 6.90
N THR A 294 2.35 4.08 5.70
CA THR A 294 3.78 3.71 5.54
C THR A 294 4.71 4.76 6.18
N ALA A 295 4.43 6.05 6.03
CA ALA A 295 5.23 7.11 6.65
C ALA A 295 5.24 7.01 8.19
N CYS A 296 4.11 6.67 8.82
CA CYS A 296 4.04 6.43 10.26
C CYS A 296 4.92 5.25 10.71
N MET A 297 5.09 4.22 9.86
CA MET A 297 6.00 3.10 10.15
C MET A 297 7.48 3.50 10.16
N THR A 298 7.82 4.70 9.67
CA THR A 298 9.20 5.24 9.69
C THR A 298 9.47 6.12 10.92
N ARG A 299 8.52 6.23 11.86
CA ARG A 299 8.57 7.12 13.03
C ARG A 299 8.35 6.33 14.31
N THR A 300 8.72 6.96 15.44
CA THR A 300 8.24 6.51 16.75
C THR A 300 6.79 6.97 16.96
N ALA A 301 6.06 6.28 17.82
CA ALA A 301 4.69 6.66 18.13
C ALA A 301 4.56 8.09 18.68
N ALA A 302 5.60 8.59 19.35
CA ALA A 302 5.65 9.96 19.86
C ALA A 302 5.76 11.02 18.76
N ASP A 303 6.34 10.69 17.60
CA ASP A 303 6.57 11.62 16.49
C ASP A 303 5.40 11.68 15.50
N VAL A 304 4.53 10.66 15.50
CA VAL A 304 3.39 10.58 14.55
C VAL A 304 2.43 11.77 14.65
N PRO A 305 2.05 12.29 15.83
CA PRO A 305 1.18 13.47 15.91
C PRO A 305 1.75 14.69 15.18
N ALA A 306 3.06 14.94 15.31
CA ALA A 306 3.74 16.04 14.65
C ALA A 306 3.81 15.88 13.12
N LEU A 307 3.87 14.65 12.62
CA LEU A 307 3.73 14.36 11.19
C LEU A 307 2.31 14.64 10.71
N ILE A 308 1.31 14.04 11.37
CA ILE A 308 -0.09 14.05 10.90
C ILE A 308 -0.70 15.45 10.93
N GLN A 309 -0.31 16.33 11.87
CA GLN A 309 -0.81 17.72 11.91
C GLN A 309 -0.57 18.53 10.62
N ASN A 310 0.37 18.10 9.76
CA ASN A 310 0.62 18.73 8.46
C ASN A 310 -0.40 18.32 7.38
N PHE A 311 -1.30 17.38 7.67
CA PHE A 311 -2.28 16.83 6.72
C PHE A 311 -3.70 17.00 7.25
N PRO A 312 -4.40 18.08 6.89
CA PRO A 312 -5.76 18.33 7.37
C PRO A 312 -6.73 17.20 7.05
N GLY A 313 -7.59 16.85 8.00
CA GLY A 313 -8.59 15.80 7.83
C GLY A 313 -8.05 14.38 7.93
N VAL A 314 -6.81 14.21 8.38
CA VAL A 314 -6.20 12.90 8.61
C VAL A 314 -6.31 12.51 10.08
N GLU A 315 -6.77 11.28 10.32
CA GLU A 315 -6.87 10.65 11.63
C GLU A 315 -6.05 9.35 11.64
N TYR A 316 -5.53 8.96 12.81
CA TYR A 316 -4.68 7.79 12.92
C TYR A 316 -4.99 6.92 14.13
N MET A 317 -4.71 5.64 13.99
CA MET A 317 -4.55 4.67 15.07
C MET A 317 -3.23 3.94 14.90
N LEU A 318 -2.43 3.86 15.98
CA LEU A 318 -1.21 3.08 16.05
C LEU A 318 -1.43 1.89 16.98
N ILE A 319 -0.85 0.75 16.64
CA ILE A 319 -0.76 -0.40 17.53
C ILE A 319 0.70 -0.59 17.90
N LEU A 320 0.97 -0.65 19.21
CA LEU A 320 2.29 -0.74 19.82
C LEU A 320 2.37 -1.99 20.70
N GLY A 321 3.59 -2.43 21.06
CA GLY A 321 3.81 -3.57 21.94
C GLY A 321 4.22 -4.84 21.20
N ASP A 322 3.99 -5.98 21.79
CA ASP A 322 4.24 -7.32 21.23
C ASP A 322 3.29 -8.36 21.81
N GLU A 323 3.33 -9.60 21.28
CA GLU A 323 2.50 -10.72 21.76
C GLU A 323 2.75 -11.10 23.25
N LYS A 324 3.92 -10.77 23.81
CA LYS A 324 4.29 -11.09 25.19
C LYS A 324 3.81 -10.04 26.17
N THR A 325 3.95 -8.77 25.81
CA THR A 325 3.58 -7.62 26.65
C THR A 325 2.15 -7.15 26.41
N GLY A 326 1.49 -7.70 25.38
CA GLY A 326 0.19 -7.29 24.90
C GLY A 326 0.28 -6.08 23.95
N PHE A 327 -0.81 -5.84 23.24
CA PHE A 327 -0.94 -4.70 22.31
C PHE A 327 -1.63 -3.54 22.99
N ARG A 328 -1.16 -2.31 22.73
CA ARG A 328 -1.84 -1.08 23.13
C ARG A 328 -2.07 -0.20 21.91
N THR A 329 -3.14 0.54 21.93
CA THR A 329 -3.47 1.49 20.86
C THR A 329 -3.17 2.93 21.29
N VAL A 330 -2.75 3.75 20.32
CA VAL A 330 -2.64 5.20 20.43
C VAL A 330 -3.43 5.78 19.27
N MET A 331 -4.39 6.65 19.54
CA MET A 331 -5.30 7.18 18.53
C MET A 331 -5.32 8.70 18.57
N SER A 332 -5.57 9.31 17.41
CA SER A 332 -5.98 10.71 17.36
C SER A 332 -7.42 10.84 17.88
N PRO A 333 -7.80 12.01 18.43
CA PRO A 333 -9.16 12.21 18.96
C PRO A 333 -10.27 12.03 17.92
N GLY A 334 -9.98 12.27 16.65
CA GLY A 334 -10.91 12.05 15.54
C GLY A 334 -11.09 10.57 15.25
N PHE A 335 -10.02 9.78 15.27
CA PHE A 335 -10.10 8.34 15.07
C PHE A 335 -10.86 7.64 16.21
N GLU A 336 -10.59 8.05 17.47
CA GLU A 336 -11.24 7.48 18.65
C GLU A 336 -12.78 7.60 18.60
N ARG A 337 -13.29 8.71 18.05
CA ARG A 337 -14.74 8.92 17.87
C ARG A 337 -15.39 7.99 16.84
N LEU A 338 -14.60 7.37 15.98
CA LEU A 338 -15.07 6.45 14.93
C LEU A 338 -15.05 4.99 15.40
N VAL A 339 -14.41 4.70 16.53
CA VAL A 339 -14.35 3.34 17.09
C VAL A 339 -15.68 2.97 17.70
N LEU A 340 -16.20 1.81 17.31
CA LEU A 340 -17.42 1.25 17.89
C LEU A 340 -17.08 0.58 19.23
N PRO A 341 -17.96 0.69 20.24
CA PRO A 341 -17.82 -0.09 21.47
C PRO A 341 -17.88 -1.60 21.17
N ASP A 342 -17.22 -2.38 22.03
CA ASP A 342 -17.23 -3.86 22.02
C ASP A 342 -18.63 -4.44 22.25
#